data_adc02858e76c6fe6d6a33e4920cbcfe1
#
_entry.id   adc02858e76c6fe6d6a33e4920cbcfe1
#
_cell.length_a   1.000
_cell.length_b   1.000
_cell.length_c   1.000
_cell.angle_alpha   90.00
_cell.angle_beta   90.00
_cell.angle_gamma   90.00
#
_symmetry.space_group_name_H-M   'P 1'
#
loop_
_entity.id
_entity.type
_entity.pdbx_description
1 polymer ?
#
loop_
_entity_poly.entity_id
_entity_poly.type
_entity_poly.pdbx_seq_one_letter_code
_entity_poly.pdbx_strand_id
1 'polypeptide(L)'
;MHFVNIDTAPMKQIAKASILANEPLWFAVNMDFDQSLEHGLMKHRLFDYETLFGIDLGISKANRTRFHSGASGHAMALMGVDLAADGQTRKWLVENSWGDEKGDKGCWTLHDDWFDEHVYTFIVHRRHVPEDILSHFNQDVTVLPAWYPGAQCVRSASSPA
;
A
#
# COMPACT_ATOMS: atom_id res chain seq x y z
N MET A 1 1.07 -4.06 18.02
CA MET A 1 2.00 -3.74 16.93
C MET A 1 2.12 -2.22 16.89
N HIS A 2 3.34 -1.69 16.75
CA HIS A 2 3.57 -0.25 16.68
C HIS A 2 3.78 0.14 15.22
N PHE A 3 3.14 1.21 14.79
CA PHE A 3 3.30 1.77 13.45
C PHE A 3 3.71 3.24 13.58
N VAL A 4 4.49 3.71 12.63
CA VAL A 4 4.70 5.15 12.40
C VAL A 4 3.85 5.54 11.20
N ASN A 5 3.01 6.55 11.38
CA ASN A 5 2.21 7.10 10.29
C ASN A 5 3.03 8.17 9.56
N ILE A 6 3.25 7.96 8.27
CA ILE A 6 4.02 8.86 7.40
C ILE A 6 3.28 9.07 6.07
N ASP A 7 3.65 10.12 5.36
CA ASP A 7 3.13 10.37 4.02
C ASP A 7 3.59 9.32 3.01
N THR A 8 2.88 9.19 1.89
CA THR A 8 3.17 8.19 0.87
C THR A 8 4.52 8.42 0.17
N ALA A 9 4.93 9.68 -0.01
CA ALA A 9 6.20 9.98 -0.68
C ALA A 9 7.42 9.40 0.07
N PRO A 10 7.62 9.61 1.38
CA PRO A 10 8.67 8.92 2.14
C PRO A 10 8.45 7.40 2.18
N MET A 11 7.22 6.90 2.22
CA MET A 11 6.95 5.45 2.09
C MET A 11 7.57 4.88 0.82
N LYS A 12 7.33 5.50 -0.33
CA LYS A 12 7.90 5.05 -1.62
C LYS A 12 9.44 5.08 -1.62
N GLN A 13 10.06 6.09 -1.04
CA GLN A 13 11.53 6.15 -0.95
C GLN A 13 12.11 5.00 -0.11
N ILE A 14 11.48 4.69 1.02
CA ILE A 14 11.89 3.59 1.89
C ILE A 14 11.69 2.24 1.16
N ALA A 15 10.54 2.03 0.52
CA ALA A 15 10.27 0.82 -0.26
C ALA A 15 11.29 0.67 -1.41
N LYS A 16 11.56 1.74 -2.15
CA LYS A 16 12.56 1.75 -3.21
C LYS A 16 13.96 1.39 -2.69
N ALA A 17 14.38 1.94 -1.56
CA ALA A 17 15.67 1.64 -0.96
C ALA A 17 15.80 0.15 -0.58
N SER A 18 14.75 -0.45 -0.02
CA SER A 18 14.70 -1.87 0.31
C SER A 18 14.83 -2.75 -0.94
N ILE A 19 14.03 -2.47 -1.98
CA ILE A 19 14.03 -3.24 -3.22
C ILE A 19 15.37 -3.14 -3.95
N LEU A 20 15.96 -1.95 -4.04
CA LEU A 20 17.28 -1.76 -4.66
C LEU A 20 18.41 -2.44 -3.88
N ALA A 21 18.23 -2.69 -2.58
CA ALA A 21 19.11 -3.51 -1.77
C ALA A 21 18.83 -5.03 -1.90
N ASN A 22 17.98 -5.44 -2.86
CA ASN A 22 17.54 -6.82 -3.07
C ASN A 22 16.80 -7.40 -1.86
N GLU A 23 16.01 -6.58 -1.19
CA GLU A 23 15.18 -6.97 -0.05
C GLU A 23 13.70 -6.72 -0.35
N PRO A 24 12.96 -7.77 -0.77
CA PRO A 24 11.51 -7.70 -0.88
C PRO A 24 10.87 -7.33 0.44
N LEU A 25 9.70 -6.69 0.38
CA LEU A 25 8.97 -6.31 1.57
C LEU A 25 7.49 -6.73 1.50
N TRP A 26 6.94 -7.06 2.65
CA TRP A 26 5.51 -7.26 2.82
C TRP A 26 4.81 -5.92 2.86
N PHE A 27 3.69 -5.80 2.13
CA PHE A 27 2.87 -4.60 2.16
C PHE A 27 1.38 -4.94 2.12
N ALA A 28 0.57 -4.03 2.62
CA ALA A 28 -0.87 -4.20 2.70
C ALA A 28 -1.61 -3.03 2.04
N VAL A 29 -2.67 -3.38 1.33
CA VAL A 29 -3.38 -2.52 0.38
C VAL A 29 -4.89 -2.65 0.49
N ASN A 30 -5.59 -1.68 -0.10
CA ASN A 30 -6.98 -1.86 -0.50
C ASN A 30 -7.02 -2.35 -1.95
N MET A 31 -7.52 -3.56 -2.16
CA MET A 31 -7.64 -4.21 -3.49
C MET A 31 -9.02 -4.04 -4.13
N ASP A 32 -9.93 -3.27 -3.55
CA ASP A 32 -11.32 -3.19 -4.02
C ASP A 32 -11.47 -2.44 -5.35
N PHE A 33 -10.47 -1.63 -5.74
CA PHE A 33 -10.60 -0.70 -6.86
C PHE A 33 -9.40 -0.77 -7.81
N ASP A 34 -9.65 -0.40 -9.07
CA ASP A 34 -8.63 -0.08 -10.07
C ASP A 34 -7.64 -1.22 -10.31
N GLN A 35 -8.13 -2.44 -10.47
CA GLN A 35 -7.35 -3.63 -10.79
C GLN A 35 -7.95 -4.43 -11.93
N SER A 36 -7.10 -5.09 -12.71
CA SER A 36 -7.47 -6.11 -13.68
C SER A 36 -6.90 -7.45 -13.26
N LEU A 37 -7.77 -8.38 -12.84
CA LEU A 37 -7.38 -9.72 -12.40
C LEU A 37 -6.76 -10.54 -13.53
N GLU A 38 -7.32 -10.41 -14.73
CA GLU A 38 -6.84 -11.14 -15.91
C GLU A 38 -5.42 -10.73 -16.31
N HIS A 39 -5.13 -9.43 -16.25
CA HIS A 39 -3.85 -8.90 -16.69
C HIS A 39 -2.82 -8.71 -15.54
N GLY A 40 -3.21 -8.98 -14.29
CA GLY A 40 -2.35 -8.72 -13.14
C GLY A 40 -1.90 -7.25 -13.07
N LEU A 41 -2.84 -6.33 -13.27
CA LEU A 41 -2.55 -4.90 -13.40
C LEU A 41 -3.29 -4.12 -12.32
N MET A 42 -2.57 -3.25 -11.62
CA MET A 42 -3.08 -2.28 -10.66
C MET A 42 -2.65 -0.87 -11.10
N LYS A 43 -3.61 -0.03 -11.46
CA LYS A 43 -3.37 1.33 -11.95
C LYS A 43 -4.52 2.23 -11.54
N HIS A 44 -4.22 3.37 -10.92
CA HIS A 44 -5.24 4.34 -10.55
C HIS A 44 -6.02 4.81 -11.78
N ARG A 45 -7.36 4.89 -11.66
CA ARG A 45 -8.27 5.20 -12.78
C ARG A 45 -8.07 4.27 -13.99
N LEU A 46 -7.88 2.98 -13.73
CA LEU A 46 -7.75 1.96 -14.77
C LEU A 46 -8.96 1.90 -15.69
N PHE A 47 -10.14 2.17 -15.13
CA PHE A 47 -11.41 2.27 -15.86
C PHE A 47 -11.92 3.71 -15.77
N ASP A 48 -12.19 4.32 -16.92
CA ASP A 48 -12.68 5.71 -17.01
C ASP A 48 -14.17 5.82 -16.76
N TYR A 49 -14.59 5.49 -15.54
CA TYR A 49 -15.99 5.62 -15.12
C TYR A 49 -16.47 7.05 -15.07
N GLU A 50 -15.58 8.02 -14.81
CA GLU A 50 -15.94 9.44 -14.74
C GLU A 50 -16.43 9.95 -16.08
N THR A 51 -15.72 9.64 -17.16
CA THR A 51 -16.19 9.97 -18.53
C THR A 51 -17.44 9.19 -18.89
N LEU A 52 -17.52 7.91 -18.52
CA LEU A 52 -18.67 7.07 -18.86
C LEU A 52 -19.98 7.58 -18.23
N PHE A 53 -19.93 7.98 -16.98
CA PHE A 53 -21.13 8.40 -16.23
C PHE A 53 -21.31 9.93 -16.16
N GLY A 54 -20.33 10.71 -16.60
CA GLY A 54 -20.37 12.18 -16.56
C GLY A 54 -20.39 12.76 -15.15
N ILE A 55 -19.78 12.07 -14.18
CA ILE A 55 -19.72 12.47 -12.77
C ILE A 55 -18.30 12.39 -12.24
N ASP A 56 -17.97 13.24 -11.26
CA ASP A 56 -16.71 13.13 -10.52
C ASP A 56 -16.84 12.06 -9.43
N LEU A 57 -16.00 11.05 -9.50
CA LEU A 57 -15.88 9.97 -8.52
C LEU A 57 -14.67 10.12 -7.59
N GLY A 58 -13.95 11.24 -7.73
CA GLY A 58 -12.73 11.53 -7.00
C GLY A 58 -12.95 11.66 -5.48
N ILE A 59 -12.55 10.65 -4.73
CA ILE A 59 -12.46 10.71 -3.27
C ILE A 59 -11.02 10.43 -2.84
N SER A 60 -10.40 11.37 -2.11
CA SER A 60 -9.02 11.20 -1.66
C SER A 60 -8.87 10.00 -0.72
N LYS A 61 -7.69 9.39 -0.69
CA LYS A 61 -7.33 8.30 0.23
C LYS A 61 -7.65 8.66 1.69
N ALA A 62 -7.36 9.90 2.11
CA ALA A 62 -7.67 10.38 3.45
C ALA A 62 -9.17 10.35 3.74
N ASN A 63 -10.00 10.77 2.78
CA ASN A 63 -11.45 10.74 2.93
C ASN A 63 -12.01 9.31 2.86
N ARG A 64 -11.49 8.45 1.97
CA ARG A 64 -11.86 7.02 1.96
C ARG A 64 -11.59 6.38 3.32
N THR A 65 -10.44 6.66 3.93
CA THR A 65 -10.11 6.17 5.26
C THR A 65 -11.07 6.73 6.32
N ARG A 66 -11.31 8.05 6.32
CA ARG A 66 -12.19 8.72 7.29
C ARG A 66 -13.63 8.20 7.26
N PHE A 67 -14.15 7.92 6.07
CA PHE A 67 -15.53 7.47 5.87
C PHE A 67 -15.67 5.94 5.78
N HIS A 68 -14.63 5.19 6.12
CA HIS A 68 -14.62 3.72 6.06
C HIS A 68 -14.92 3.12 4.68
N SER A 69 -14.70 3.87 3.60
CA SER A 69 -14.85 3.40 2.22
C SER A 69 -13.56 2.84 1.63
N GLY A 70 -12.51 2.70 2.44
CA GLY A 70 -11.26 2.08 2.05
C GLY A 70 -10.47 1.66 3.28
N ALA A 71 -9.98 0.44 3.26
CA ALA A 71 -9.18 -0.13 4.34
C ALA A 71 -8.11 -1.09 3.78
N SER A 72 -7.04 -1.30 4.53
CA SER A 72 -6.05 -2.33 4.22
C SER A 72 -6.67 -3.71 4.46
N GLY A 73 -7.04 -4.40 3.39
CA GLY A 73 -7.71 -5.71 3.44
C GLY A 73 -6.93 -6.85 2.82
N HIS A 74 -5.86 -6.57 2.07
CA HIS A 74 -5.09 -7.56 1.34
C HIS A 74 -3.60 -7.31 1.47
N ALA A 75 -2.82 -8.40 1.52
CA ALA A 75 -1.37 -8.35 1.69
C ALA A 75 -0.66 -9.08 0.56
N MET A 76 0.47 -8.52 0.13
CA MET A 76 1.30 -9.04 -0.96
C MET A 76 2.78 -8.82 -0.68
N ALA A 77 3.65 -9.36 -1.53
CA ALA A 77 5.07 -9.08 -1.52
C ALA A 77 5.45 -8.08 -2.62
N LEU A 78 6.12 -6.99 -2.24
CA LEU A 78 6.72 -6.05 -3.19
C LEU A 78 8.11 -6.55 -3.53
N MET A 79 8.33 -6.89 -4.82
CA MET A 79 9.49 -7.66 -5.27
C MET A 79 10.45 -6.87 -6.14
N GLY A 80 9.98 -5.82 -6.80
CA GLY A 80 10.79 -5.07 -7.76
C GLY A 80 10.29 -3.66 -7.99
N VAL A 81 11.13 -2.82 -8.60
CA VAL A 81 10.80 -1.44 -8.95
C VAL A 81 11.33 -1.11 -10.34
N ASP A 82 10.52 -0.44 -11.16
CA ASP A 82 10.90 0.16 -12.43
C ASP A 82 11.06 1.68 -12.25
N LEU A 83 12.21 2.19 -12.66
CA LEU A 83 12.58 3.60 -12.51
C LEU A 83 12.64 4.28 -13.88
N ALA A 84 12.22 5.52 -13.93
CA ALA A 84 12.49 6.41 -15.04
C ALA A 84 13.99 6.84 -15.05
N ALA A 85 14.42 7.46 -16.13
CA ALA A 85 15.81 7.92 -16.28
C ALA A 85 16.23 8.96 -15.21
N ASP A 86 15.27 9.69 -14.66
CA ASP A 86 15.46 10.67 -13.57
C ASP A 86 15.40 10.04 -12.17
N GLY A 87 15.25 8.70 -12.08
CA GLY A 87 15.17 7.97 -10.82
C GLY A 87 13.78 7.98 -10.15
N GLN A 88 12.77 8.57 -10.81
CA GLN A 88 11.38 8.48 -10.33
C GLN A 88 10.85 7.06 -10.52
N THR A 89 10.03 6.61 -9.56
CA THR A 89 9.33 5.33 -9.67
C THR A 89 8.21 5.41 -10.70
N ARG A 90 8.09 4.39 -11.54
CA ARG A 90 6.99 4.27 -12.53
C ARG A 90 6.06 3.12 -12.22
N LYS A 91 6.65 1.99 -11.86
CA LYS A 91 5.93 0.74 -11.60
C LYS A 91 6.68 -0.11 -10.58
N TRP A 92 5.94 -1.01 -9.98
CA TRP A 92 6.43 -1.98 -9.03
C TRP A 92 6.05 -3.38 -9.47
N LEU A 93 6.92 -4.34 -9.23
CA LEU A 93 6.61 -5.77 -9.39
C LEU A 93 6.10 -6.28 -8.05
N VAL A 94 4.98 -6.97 -8.09
CA VAL A 94 4.31 -7.53 -6.91
C VAL A 94 4.10 -9.02 -7.11
N GLU A 95 4.35 -9.82 -6.10
CA GLU A 95 3.90 -11.21 -6.02
C GLU A 95 2.64 -11.27 -5.15
N ASN A 96 1.55 -11.78 -5.76
CA ASN A 96 0.26 -11.90 -5.10
C ASN A 96 0.06 -13.32 -4.55
N SER A 97 -0.79 -13.47 -3.55
CA SER A 97 -1.08 -14.74 -2.88
C SER A 97 -2.21 -15.56 -3.53
N TRP A 98 -2.66 -15.20 -4.74
CA TRP A 98 -3.82 -15.83 -5.42
C TRP A 98 -3.45 -16.93 -6.41
N GLY A 99 -2.24 -17.47 -6.32
CA GLY A 99 -1.76 -18.52 -7.23
C GLY A 99 -1.23 -17.98 -8.55
N ASP A 100 -0.78 -18.88 -9.41
CA ASP A 100 -0.12 -18.60 -10.67
C ASP A 100 -1.08 -18.44 -11.87
N GLU A 101 -2.36 -18.71 -11.69
CA GLU A 101 -3.38 -18.57 -12.73
C GLU A 101 -3.76 -17.11 -13.01
N LYS A 102 -3.38 -16.17 -12.15
CA LYS A 102 -3.71 -14.74 -12.27
C LYS A 102 -2.45 -13.91 -12.46
N GLY A 103 -2.57 -12.88 -13.32
CA GLY A 103 -1.43 -12.08 -13.71
C GLY A 103 -0.41 -12.87 -14.51
N ASP A 104 0.85 -12.49 -14.44
CA ASP A 104 1.95 -13.26 -15.05
C ASP A 104 2.52 -14.23 -14.01
N LYS A 105 1.97 -15.44 -13.96
CA LYS A 105 2.38 -16.51 -13.01
C LYS A 105 2.39 -16.04 -11.55
N GLY A 106 1.33 -15.36 -11.14
CA GLY A 106 1.19 -14.81 -9.80
C GLY A 106 1.84 -13.45 -9.59
N CYS A 107 2.62 -12.96 -10.56
CA CYS A 107 3.22 -11.63 -10.53
C CYS A 107 2.30 -10.59 -11.16
N TRP A 108 2.30 -9.38 -10.57
CA TRP A 108 1.44 -8.29 -10.95
C TRP A 108 2.24 -7.01 -11.14
N THR A 109 1.77 -6.16 -12.03
CA THR A 109 2.31 -4.81 -12.22
C THR A 109 1.46 -3.81 -11.43
N LEU A 110 2.08 -3.11 -10.50
CA LEU A 110 1.48 -2.02 -9.74
C LEU A 110 2.06 -0.71 -10.24
N HIS A 111 1.21 0.18 -10.77
CA HIS A 111 1.62 1.52 -11.20
C HIS A 111 1.83 2.44 -9.99
N ASP A 112 2.74 3.40 -10.12
CA ASP A 112 3.15 4.27 -9.02
C ASP A 112 2.01 5.16 -8.48
N ASP A 113 1.09 5.58 -9.35
CA ASP A 113 -0.13 6.30 -8.99
C ASP A 113 -1.10 5.45 -8.13
N TRP A 114 -1.16 4.14 -8.40
CA TRP A 114 -1.95 3.23 -7.58
C TRP A 114 -1.32 3.02 -6.20
N PHE A 115 0.00 3.02 -6.11
CA PHE A 115 0.70 2.96 -4.82
C PHE A 115 0.25 4.11 -3.91
N ASP A 116 0.19 5.33 -4.44
CA ASP A 116 -0.22 6.52 -3.68
C ASP A 116 -1.62 6.35 -3.08
N GLU A 117 -2.54 5.79 -3.85
CA GLU A 117 -3.95 5.73 -3.47
C GLU A 117 -4.32 4.51 -2.62
N HIS A 118 -3.66 3.37 -2.80
CA HIS A 118 -4.14 2.10 -2.27
C HIS A 118 -3.18 1.37 -1.33
N VAL A 119 -1.91 1.77 -1.21
CA VAL A 119 -0.97 1.19 -0.24
C VAL A 119 -1.11 1.87 1.11
N TYR A 120 -1.36 1.11 2.16
CA TYR A 120 -1.59 1.63 3.52
C TYR A 120 -0.45 1.32 4.48
N THR A 121 0.18 0.16 4.35
CA THR A 121 1.16 -0.31 5.34
C THR A 121 2.20 -1.18 4.66
N PHE A 122 3.44 -1.12 5.13
CA PHE A 122 4.45 -2.12 4.80
C PHE A 122 5.33 -2.47 6.01
N ILE A 123 6.01 -3.60 5.92
CA ILE A 123 7.03 -4.02 6.87
C ILE A 123 8.36 -4.02 6.14
N VAL A 124 9.32 -3.26 6.66
CA VAL A 124 10.63 -3.07 6.07
C VAL A 124 11.73 -3.20 7.12
N HIS A 125 12.92 -3.59 6.70
CA HIS A 125 14.06 -3.64 7.59
C HIS A 125 14.45 -2.22 8.04
N ARG A 126 14.68 -2.04 9.35
CA ARG A 126 14.99 -0.75 9.99
C ARG A 126 16.10 0.05 9.28
N ARG A 127 17.10 -0.63 8.71
CA ARG A 127 18.25 0.02 8.02
C ARG A 127 17.87 0.87 6.81
N HIS A 128 16.68 0.66 6.23
CA HIS A 128 16.18 1.43 5.09
C HIS A 128 15.34 2.63 5.51
N VAL A 129 15.05 2.76 6.79
CA VAL A 129 14.20 3.84 7.33
C VAL A 129 15.08 4.98 7.80
N PRO A 130 14.88 6.23 7.32
CA PRO A 130 15.59 7.40 7.79
C PRO A 130 15.46 7.62 9.30
N GLU A 131 16.50 8.17 9.93
CA GLU A 131 16.56 8.29 11.40
C GLU A 131 15.50 9.23 11.97
N ASP A 132 15.12 10.26 11.24
CA ASP A 132 14.02 11.17 11.61
C ASP A 132 12.70 10.40 11.74
N ILE A 133 12.40 9.49 10.81
CA ILE A 133 11.21 8.61 10.88
C ILE A 133 11.37 7.59 12.01
N LEU A 134 12.56 6.99 12.17
CA LEU A 134 12.81 6.06 13.27
C LEU A 134 12.64 6.69 14.64
N SER A 135 12.95 7.97 14.78
CA SER A 135 12.79 8.71 16.05
C SER A 135 11.36 8.71 16.56
N HIS A 136 10.36 8.63 15.67
CA HIS A 136 8.96 8.55 16.05
C HIS A 136 8.58 7.29 16.84
N PHE A 137 9.35 6.20 16.71
CA PHE A 137 9.14 5.00 17.54
C PHE A 137 9.50 5.20 19.01
N ASN A 138 10.23 6.26 19.32
CA ASN A 138 10.60 6.63 20.71
C ASN A 138 9.61 7.60 21.37
N GLN A 139 8.60 8.03 20.63
CA GLN A 139 7.56 8.93 21.15
C GLN A 139 6.45 8.13 21.84
N ASP A 140 5.66 8.82 22.66
CA ASP A 140 4.48 8.23 23.28
C ASP A 140 3.49 7.75 22.22
N VAL A 141 3.01 6.51 22.41
CA VAL A 141 2.08 5.88 21.46
C VAL A 141 0.70 6.50 21.58
N THR A 142 0.17 7.01 20.47
CA THR A 142 -1.25 7.36 20.39
C THR A 142 -2.08 6.08 20.26
N VAL A 143 -2.85 5.76 21.29
CA VAL A 143 -3.78 4.62 21.25
C VAL A 143 -5.04 5.04 20.50
N LEU A 144 -5.29 4.43 19.35
CA LEU A 144 -6.49 4.67 18.57
C LEU A 144 -7.66 3.86 19.12
N PRO A 145 -8.88 4.44 19.23
CA PRO A 145 -10.05 3.69 19.65
C PRO A 145 -10.41 2.61 18.61
N ALA A 146 -11.06 1.54 19.06
CA ALA A 146 -11.37 0.38 18.21
C ALA A 146 -12.25 0.72 16.98
N TRP A 147 -13.00 1.81 17.04
CA TRP A 147 -13.83 2.30 15.94
C TRP A 147 -13.08 3.20 14.96
N TYR A 148 -11.83 3.56 15.24
CA TYR A 148 -11.05 4.41 14.34
C TYR A 148 -10.79 3.70 13.01
N PRO A 149 -10.93 4.35 11.85
CA PRO A 149 -10.82 3.71 10.54
C PRO A 149 -9.53 2.93 10.31
N GLY A 150 -8.40 3.44 10.80
CA GLY A 150 -7.09 2.78 10.70
C GLY A 150 -6.86 1.68 11.74
N ALA A 151 -7.73 1.53 12.76
CA ALA A 151 -7.55 0.55 13.83
C ALA A 151 -7.89 -0.89 13.42
N GLN A 152 -8.50 -1.11 12.26
CA GLN A 152 -8.87 -2.44 11.77
C GLN A 152 -7.66 -3.35 11.51
N CYS A 153 -6.46 -2.82 11.42
CA CYS A 153 -5.22 -3.60 11.35
C CYS A 153 -4.81 -4.22 12.71
N VAL A 154 -5.52 -3.92 13.79
CA VAL A 154 -5.19 -4.36 15.15
C VAL A 154 -6.38 -5.07 15.78
N ARG A 155 -6.83 -6.18 15.24
CA ARG A 155 -7.59 -7.14 16.04
C ARG A 155 -6.60 -7.84 16.97
N SER A 156 -6.49 -7.38 18.21
CA SER A 156 -5.86 -8.15 19.24
C SER A 156 -6.67 -9.46 19.43
N ALA A 157 -6.05 -10.57 19.14
CA ALA A 157 -6.51 -11.86 19.62
C ALA A 157 -6.33 -11.87 21.14
N SER A 158 -7.34 -11.46 21.89
CA SER A 158 -7.49 -11.79 23.32
C SER A 158 -8.92 -11.49 23.72
N SER A 159 -9.82 -12.43 23.48
CA SER A 159 -10.93 -12.67 24.41
C SER A 159 -10.46 -13.78 25.33
N PRO A 160 -10.34 -13.55 26.63
CA PRO A 160 -10.29 -14.67 27.57
C PRO A 160 -11.67 -15.35 27.58
N ALA A 161 -11.63 -16.67 27.70
CA ALA A 161 -12.78 -17.56 27.88
C ALA A 161 -13.53 -17.25 29.19
#